data_8206bc28f9168b9cb9e7e0fed9b2c716
#
_entry.id   8206bc28f9168b9cb9e7e0fed9b2c716
#
_cell.length_a   1.000
_cell.length_b   1.000
_cell.length_c   1.000
_cell.angle_alpha   90.00
_cell.angle_beta   90.00
_cell.angle_gamma   90.00
#
_symmetry.space_group_name_H-M   'P 1'
#
loop_
_entity.id
_entity.type
_entity.pdbx_description
1 polymer ?
#
loop_
_entity_poly.entity_id
_entity_poly.type
_entity_poly.pdbx_seq_one_letter_code
_entity_poly.pdbx_strand_id
1 'polypeptide(L)'
;MCIRDRPYGVGRVLLAHDSITSYLGALGDQLGVVTAAGTGVITFAVGPTAAARVDGWGWLLGDDGSAFWLGREGMRAVLRAHDGRGPATVLTETIGAQFDDIEQAYLQLHADPNKVARVASWAAQVSLAAEAGDEVSVAICRQAGAQLACSTATGLRRVGLGDEDSPVALLGGVMRSTLIRKALEIELERLAPRARIVEPIGEGLEGAAALPAVDPRSVLGRRVSRADVS
;
A
#
# COMPACT_ATOMS: atom_id res chain seq x y z
N MET A 1 5.42 -27.23 -13.10
CA MET A 1 6.40 -26.37 -12.41
C MET A 1 7.56 -27.28 -12.04
N CYS A 2 8.72 -27.13 -12.72
CA CYS A 2 9.92 -27.94 -12.35
C CYS A 2 10.52 -27.29 -11.10
N ILE A 3 10.37 -27.93 -9.96
CA ILE A 3 11.00 -27.51 -8.72
C ILE A 3 12.45 -28.02 -8.78
N ARG A 4 13.42 -27.12 -8.92
CA ARG A 4 14.86 -27.42 -8.89
C ARG A 4 15.39 -27.70 -7.47
N ASP A 5 14.50 -28.08 -6.52
CA ASP A 5 14.80 -28.07 -5.09
C ASP A 5 15.10 -29.44 -4.51
N ARG A 6 15.13 -30.50 -5.34
CA ARG A 6 15.54 -31.87 -4.93
C ARG A 6 16.88 -31.92 -4.18
N PRO A 7 17.91 -31.10 -4.51
CA PRO A 7 19.19 -31.15 -3.78
C PRO A 7 19.11 -30.67 -2.33
N TYR A 8 18.03 -29.94 -1.97
CA TYR A 8 17.89 -29.32 -0.64
C TYR A 8 16.95 -30.08 0.30
N GLY A 9 16.45 -31.24 -0.09
CA GLY A 9 15.57 -32.07 0.76
C GLY A 9 14.20 -31.44 1.02
N VAL A 10 13.71 -30.57 0.11
CA VAL A 10 12.41 -29.94 0.22
C VAL A 10 11.31 -30.98 0.04
N GLY A 11 10.56 -31.30 1.12
CA GLY A 11 9.43 -32.24 1.09
C GLY A 11 8.09 -31.59 0.79
N ARG A 12 7.95 -30.27 1.01
CA ARG A 12 6.70 -29.56 0.78
C ARG A 12 6.95 -28.11 0.37
N VAL A 13 6.15 -27.58 -0.56
CA VAL A 13 6.13 -26.17 -0.98
C VAL A 13 4.78 -25.55 -0.64
N LEU A 14 4.82 -24.38 -0.05
CA LEU A 14 3.67 -23.53 0.21
C LEU A 14 3.76 -22.28 -0.65
N LEU A 15 2.68 -21.96 -1.37
CA LEU A 15 2.61 -20.77 -2.21
C LEU A 15 1.43 -19.92 -1.76
N ALA A 16 1.69 -18.69 -1.45
CA ALA A 16 0.68 -17.68 -1.10
C ALA A 16 0.99 -16.36 -1.82
N HIS A 17 -0.04 -15.55 -1.99
CA HIS A 17 0.14 -14.17 -2.44
C HIS A 17 0.86 -13.37 -1.33
N ASP A 18 1.68 -12.39 -1.70
CA ASP A 18 2.44 -11.55 -0.76
C ASP A 18 1.57 -10.81 0.26
N SER A 19 0.34 -10.43 -0.11
CA SER A 19 -0.64 -9.87 0.82
C SER A 19 -1.02 -10.82 1.96
N ILE A 20 -0.97 -12.14 1.73
CA ILE A 20 -1.25 -13.15 2.76
C ILE A 20 -0.08 -13.26 3.72
N THR A 21 1.15 -13.27 3.21
CA THR A 21 2.34 -13.29 4.07
C THR A 21 2.49 -11.98 4.83
N SER A 22 2.22 -10.83 4.21
CA SER A 22 2.19 -9.53 4.91
C SER A 22 1.12 -9.50 6.00
N TYR A 23 -0.07 -10.07 5.75
CA TYR A 23 -1.12 -10.18 6.75
C TYR A 23 -0.70 -11.04 7.95
N LEU A 24 -0.19 -12.23 7.67
CA LEU A 24 0.29 -13.15 8.70
C LEU A 24 1.44 -12.55 9.52
N GLY A 25 2.37 -11.87 8.88
CA GLY A 25 3.47 -11.18 9.57
C GLY A 25 2.95 -10.09 10.49
N ALA A 26 1.99 -9.30 10.04
CA ALA A 26 1.50 -8.14 10.77
C ALA A 26 0.52 -8.48 11.90
N LEU A 27 -0.41 -9.42 11.66
CA LEU A 27 -1.52 -9.74 12.58
C LEU A 27 -1.54 -11.21 13.03
N GLY A 28 -0.69 -12.07 12.48
CA GLY A 28 -0.82 -13.52 12.71
C GLY A 28 -2.12 -14.07 12.12
N ASP A 29 -2.77 -15.00 12.83
CA ASP A 29 -4.05 -15.61 12.42
C ASP A 29 -5.27 -14.90 13.06
N GLN A 30 -5.10 -13.64 13.49
CA GLN A 30 -6.21 -12.84 14.04
C GLN A 30 -7.11 -12.34 12.90
N LEU A 31 -8.39 -12.08 13.21
CA LEU A 31 -9.30 -11.38 12.31
C LEU A 31 -8.96 -9.89 12.30
N GLY A 32 -9.07 -9.23 11.13
CA GLY A 32 -8.75 -7.81 11.01
C GLY A 32 -8.41 -7.39 9.59
N VAL A 33 -7.62 -6.33 9.45
CA VAL A 33 -7.19 -5.80 8.15
C VAL A 33 -5.74 -5.33 8.19
N VAL A 34 -5.03 -5.57 7.11
CA VAL A 34 -3.69 -5.03 6.86
C VAL A 34 -3.74 -4.17 5.61
N THR A 35 -3.27 -2.93 5.71
CA THR A 35 -3.06 -2.03 4.57
C THR A 35 -1.57 -1.79 4.40
N ALA A 36 -1.01 -2.29 3.31
CA ALA A 36 0.40 -2.15 2.97
C ALA A 36 0.57 -1.13 1.85
N ALA A 37 1.21 0.02 2.14
CA ALA A 37 1.42 1.12 1.21
C ALA A 37 2.93 1.40 1.01
N GLY A 38 3.44 0.89 -0.08
CA GLY A 38 4.80 1.09 -0.58
C GLY A 38 4.77 1.75 -1.95
N THR A 39 5.53 1.20 -2.93
CA THR A 39 5.47 1.63 -4.34
C THR A 39 4.04 1.54 -4.89
N GLY A 40 3.33 0.44 -4.62
CA GLY A 40 1.89 0.26 -4.79
C GLY A 40 1.19 0.17 -3.44
N VAL A 41 -0.10 -0.15 -3.44
CA VAL A 41 -0.87 -0.38 -2.22
C VAL A 41 -1.73 -1.63 -2.35
N ILE A 42 -1.91 -2.33 -1.24
CA ILE A 42 -2.88 -3.40 -1.13
C ILE A 42 -3.48 -3.42 0.28
N THR A 43 -4.78 -3.57 0.35
CA THR A 43 -5.49 -3.85 1.60
C THR A 43 -6.01 -5.28 1.57
N PHE A 44 -5.69 -6.05 2.60
CA PHE A 44 -6.15 -7.42 2.76
C PHE A 44 -6.82 -7.59 4.13
N ALA A 45 -8.06 -8.08 4.11
CA ALA A 45 -8.88 -8.26 5.31
C ALA A 45 -9.30 -9.72 5.46
N VAL A 46 -9.33 -10.19 6.69
CA VAL A 46 -9.79 -11.55 7.07
C VAL A 46 -10.84 -11.42 8.15
N GLY A 47 -12.01 -11.96 7.88
CA GLY A 47 -13.13 -12.06 8.79
C GLY A 47 -13.46 -13.51 9.13
N PRO A 48 -14.53 -13.76 9.93
CA PRO A 48 -14.88 -15.10 10.39
C PRO A 48 -15.15 -16.09 9.26
N THR A 49 -15.72 -15.64 8.15
CA THR A 49 -16.17 -16.51 7.04
C THR A 49 -15.56 -16.16 5.69
N ALA A 50 -14.96 -14.97 5.55
CA ALA A 50 -14.46 -14.45 4.28
C ALA A 50 -13.14 -13.73 4.44
N ALA A 51 -12.36 -13.68 3.36
CA ALA A 51 -11.26 -12.75 3.20
C ALA A 51 -11.47 -11.92 1.94
N ALA A 52 -11.05 -10.65 2.00
CA ALA A 52 -11.23 -9.70 0.91
C ALA A 52 -9.92 -8.96 0.62
N ARG A 53 -9.64 -8.77 -0.65
CA ARG A 53 -8.67 -7.80 -1.14
C ARG A 53 -9.43 -6.53 -1.56
N VAL A 54 -8.89 -5.38 -1.19
CA VAL A 54 -9.35 -4.06 -1.63
C VAL A 54 -8.15 -3.32 -2.19
N ASP A 55 -8.35 -2.72 -3.36
CA ASP A 55 -7.29 -2.12 -4.17
C ASP A 55 -6.18 -3.13 -4.56
N GLY A 56 -4.96 -2.66 -4.84
CA GLY A 56 -3.90 -3.49 -5.39
C GLY A 56 -4.13 -3.85 -6.86
N TRP A 57 -4.74 -2.94 -7.62
CA TRP A 57 -5.00 -3.11 -9.06
C TRP A 57 -3.84 -2.65 -9.94
N GLY A 58 -2.73 -2.27 -9.30
CA GLY A 58 -1.55 -1.75 -9.98
C GLY A 58 -1.65 -0.25 -10.28
N TRP A 59 -0.49 0.35 -10.53
CA TRP A 59 -0.30 1.80 -10.66
C TRP A 59 -1.17 2.47 -11.72
N LEU A 60 -1.63 1.72 -12.73
CA LEU A 60 -2.44 2.25 -13.83
C LEU A 60 -3.92 2.37 -13.46
N LEU A 61 -4.47 1.41 -12.71
CA LEU A 61 -5.91 1.28 -12.46
C LEU A 61 -6.31 1.47 -10.99
N GLY A 62 -5.33 1.49 -10.08
CA GLY A 62 -5.56 1.58 -8.64
C GLY A 62 -4.32 2.09 -7.92
N ASP A 63 -3.99 1.43 -6.82
CA ASP A 63 -2.90 1.78 -5.91
C ASP A 63 -3.04 3.20 -5.35
N ASP A 64 -4.27 3.63 -5.06
CA ASP A 64 -4.56 4.98 -4.56
C ASP A 64 -3.97 5.22 -3.17
N GLY A 65 -3.21 6.30 -3.05
CA GLY A 65 -2.47 6.64 -1.83
C GLY A 65 -1.10 5.98 -1.72
N SER A 66 -0.66 5.19 -2.71
CA SER A 66 0.69 4.62 -2.78
C SER A 66 1.78 5.68 -3.05
N ALA A 67 3.05 5.27 -2.93
CA ALA A 67 4.16 6.15 -3.31
C ALA A 67 4.12 6.54 -4.79
N PHE A 68 3.72 5.61 -5.69
CA PHE A 68 3.52 5.96 -7.09
C PHE A 68 2.41 7.00 -7.26
N TRP A 69 1.28 6.81 -6.59
CA TRP A 69 0.16 7.76 -6.63
C TRP A 69 0.60 9.15 -6.14
N LEU A 70 1.30 9.20 -4.99
CA LEU A 70 1.83 10.46 -4.43
C LEU A 70 2.77 11.18 -5.40
N GLY A 71 3.72 10.47 -5.98
CA GLY A 71 4.66 11.03 -6.93
C GLY A 71 3.98 11.49 -8.22
N ARG A 72 3.00 10.73 -8.71
CA ARG A 72 2.18 11.10 -9.87
C ARG A 72 1.39 12.39 -9.61
N GLU A 73 0.72 12.49 -8.45
CA GLU A 73 -0.04 13.71 -8.09
C GLU A 73 0.91 14.91 -7.89
N GLY A 74 2.11 14.68 -7.30
CA GLY A 74 3.14 15.71 -7.23
C GLY A 74 3.58 16.23 -8.60
N MET A 75 3.87 15.34 -9.55
CA MET A 75 4.22 15.74 -10.92
C MET A 75 3.05 16.42 -11.64
N ARG A 76 1.82 15.94 -11.44
CA ARG A 76 0.63 16.61 -11.97
C ARG A 76 0.48 18.04 -11.42
N ALA A 77 0.79 18.25 -10.16
CA ALA A 77 0.76 19.59 -9.56
C ALA A 77 1.81 20.50 -10.19
N VAL A 78 3.05 20.02 -10.42
CA VAL A 78 4.09 20.74 -11.15
C VAL A 78 3.63 21.15 -12.53
N LEU A 79 3.09 20.23 -13.32
CA LEU A 79 2.60 20.50 -14.68
C LEU A 79 1.42 21.49 -14.68
N ARG A 80 0.51 21.38 -13.70
CA ARG A 80 -0.61 22.32 -13.56
C ARG A 80 -0.16 23.73 -13.16
N ALA A 81 0.89 23.84 -12.35
CA ALA A 81 1.50 25.13 -12.03
C ALA A 81 2.18 25.74 -13.26
N HIS A 82 2.91 24.92 -14.05
CA HIS A 82 3.59 25.32 -15.27
C HIS A 82 2.63 25.91 -16.32
N ASP A 83 1.49 25.23 -16.56
CA ASP A 83 0.51 25.64 -17.57
C ASP A 83 -0.58 26.60 -17.04
N GLY A 84 -0.47 27.06 -15.78
CA GLY A 84 -1.37 28.02 -15.18
C GLY A 84 -2.73 27.48 -14.73
N ARG A 85 -2.95 26.16 -14.76
CA ARG A 85 -4.20 25.51 -14.29
C ARG A 85 -4.22 25.20 -12.79
N GLY A 86 -3.13 25.44 -12.06
CA GLY A 86 -3.01 25.15 -10.63
C GLY A 86 -2.14 26.17 -9.91
N PRO A 87 -2.16 26.16 -8.58
CA PRO A 87 -1.32 27.02 -7.76
C PRO A 87 0.16 26.66 -7.90
N ALA A 88 1.04 27.63 -7.62
CA ALA A 88 2.47 27.38 -7.48
C ALA A 88 2.75 26.38 -6.36
N THR A 89 3.82 25.59 -6.50
CA THR A 89 4.26 24.61 -5.52
C THR A 89 5.79 24.51 -5.54
N VAL A 90 6.38 24.26 -4.38
CA VAL A 90 7.83 24.04 -4.25
C VAL A 90 8.29 22.74 -4.95
N LEU A 91 7.36 21.84 -5.31
CA LEU A 91 7.65 20.65 -6.08
C LEU A 91 8.24 20.96 -7.48
N THR A 92 8.00 22.18 -8.00
CA THR A 92 8.61 22.64 -9.25
C THR A 92 10.13 22.63 -9.14
N GLU A 93 10.69 23.03 -7.99
CA GLU A 93 12.13 23.08 -7.75
C GLU A 93 12.76 21.71 -7.44
N THR A 94 11.94 20.70 -7.08
CA THR A 94 12.43 19.37 -6.69
C THR A 94 12.10 18.30 -7.73
N ILE A 95 10.84 18.14 -8.10
CA ILE A 95 10.39 17.17 -9.11
C ILE A 95 10.58 17.75 -10.51
N GLY A 96 10.16 19.00 -10.73
CA GLY A 96 10.24 19.67 -12.02
C GLY A 96 11.68 19.83 -12.50
N ALA A 97 12.58 20.21 -11.60
CA ALA A 97 14.01 20.38 -11.92
C ALA A 97 14.76 19.09 -12.33
N GLN A 98 14.10 17.92 -12.25
CA GLN A 98 14.67 16.67 -12.76
C GLN A 98 14.53 16.52 -14.29
N PHE A 99 13.91 17.50 -14.94
CA PHE A 99 13.71 17.54 -16.39
C PHE A 99 14.30 18.83 -16.93
N ASP A 100 15.19 18.72 -17.93
CA ASP A 100 15.78 19.88 -18.61
C ASP A 100 14.70 20.73 -19.31
N ASP A 101 13.69 20.06 -19.85
CA ASP A 101 12.49 20.64 -20.42
C ASP A 101 11.27 19.93 -19.86
N ILE A 102 10.48 20.66 -19.05
CA ILE A 102 9.29 20.12 -18.39
C ILE A 102 8.22 19.69 -19.40
N GLU A 103 8.16 20.32 -20.57
CA GLU A 103 7.21 19.96 -21.62
C GLU A 103 7.54 18.60 -22.28
N GLN A 104 8.78 18.13 -22.13
CA GLN A 104 9.22 16.81 -22.60
C GLN A 104 9.14 15.72 -21.53
N ALA A 105 8.79 16.07 -20.29
CA ALA A 105 8.78 15.14 -19.16
C ALA A 105 7.93 13.89 -19.43
N TYR A 106 6.78 14.04 -20.09
CA TYR A 106 5.90 12.92 -20.41
C TYR A 106 6.55 11.92 -21.39
N LEU A 107 7.30 12.40 -22.40
CA LEU A 107 8.02 11.53 -23.34
C LEU A 107 9.14 10.77 -22.64
N GLN A 108 9.89 11.45 -21.77
CA GLN A 108 10.96 10.83 -20.99
C GLN A 108 10.41 9.74 -20.07
N LEU A 109 9.28 10.01 -19.38
CA LEU A 109 8.63 9.02 -18.50
C LEU A 109 8.05 7.85 -19.28
N HIS A 110 7.45 8.07 -20.46
CA HIS A 110 6.93 6.99 -21.31
C HIS A 110 8.04 6.03 -21.75
N ALA A 111 9.19 6.57 -22.10
CA ALA A 111 10.35 5.81 -22.57
C ALA A 111 11.12 5.11 -21.43
N ASP A 112 10.95 5.55 -20.17
CA ASP A 112 11.70 5.02 -19.03
C ASP A 112 11.17 3.63 -18.64
N PRO A 113 11.97 2.57 -18.72
CA PRO A 113 11.57 1.23 -18.25
C PRO A 113 11.35 1.19 -16.73
N ASN A 114 11.96 2.10 -15.98
CA ASN A 114 11.86 2.21 -14.52
C ASN A 114 10.86 3.28 -14.07
N LYS A 115 9.98 3.76 -14.97
CA LYS A 115 9.04 4.87 -14.71
C LYS A 115 8.25 4.72 -13.42
N VAL A 116 7.82 3.51 -13.07
CA VAL A 116 7.04 3.26 -11.84
C VAL A 116 7.88 3.55 -10.60
N ALA A 117 9.10 3.02 -10.53
CA ALA A 117 10.01 3.27 -9.41
C ALA A 117 10.44 4.73 -9.35
N ARG A 118 10.71 5.35 -10.51
CA ARG A 118 11.08 6.77 -10.62
C ARG A 118 9.97 7.68 -10.09
N VAL A 119 8.73 7.48 -10.54
CA VAL A 119 7.58 8.28 -10.07
C VAL A 119 7.33 8.03 -8.59
N ALA A 120 7.40 6.77 -8.12
CA ALA A 120 7.23 6.45 -6.71
C ALA A 120 8.30 7.11 -5.81
N SER A 121 9.51 7.33 -6.32
CA SER A 121 10.57 8.00 -5.55
C SER A 121 10.24 9.45 -5.20
N TRP A 122 9.37 10.11 -5.94
CA TRP A 122 8.93 11.49 -5.68
C TRP A 122 7.99 11.61 -4.47
N ALA A 123 7.45 10.51 -3.96
CA ALA A 123 6.61 10.53 -2.75
C ALA A 123 7.33 11.14 -1.54
N ALA A 124 8.64 10.92 -1.42
CA ALA A 124 9.44 11.51 -0.36
C ALA A 124 9.50 13.04 -0.48
N GLN A 125 9.65 13.57 -1.71
CA GLN A 125 9.67 15.01 -1.96
C GLN A 125 8.30 15.64 -1.68
N VAL A 126 7.20 14.99 -2.06
CA VAL A 126 5.84 15.44 -1.71
C VAL A 126 5.66 15.48 -0.19
N SER A 127 6.09 14.45 0.54
CA SER A 127 5.98 14.44 2.00
C SER A 127 6.82 15.52 2.66
N LEU A 128 8.07 15.73 2.22
CA LEU A 128 8.95 16.78 2.74
C LEU A 128 8.39 18.18 2.44
N ALA A 129 7.88 18.42 1.24
CA ALA A 129 7.25 19.69 0.87
C ALA A 129 6.00 19.96 1.73
N ALA A 130 5.19 18.92 2.02
CA ALA A 130 4.04 19.03 2.90
C ALA A 130 4.43 19.36 4.35
N GLU A 131 5.50 18.75 4.86
CA GLU A 131 6.06 19.06 6.20
C GLU A 131 6.61 20.50 6.28
N ALA A 132 7.13 21.02 5.16
CA ALA A 132 7.57 22.41 5.04
C ALA A 132 6.42 23.41 4.84
N GLY A 133 5.16 22.95 4.74
CA GLY A 133 3.97 23.77 4.65
C GLY A 133 3.51 24.12 3.24
N ASP A 134 4.01 23.45 2.19
CA ASP A 134 3.48 23.59 0.83
C ASP A 134 2.02 23.10 0.78
N GLU A 135 1.06 23.98 0.60
CA GLU A 135 -0.37 23.69 0.67
C GLU A 135 -0.81 22.62 -0.37
N VAL A 136 -0.18 22.61 -1.54
CA VAL A 136 -0.45 21.64 -2.60
C VAL A 136 -0.04 20.24 -2.12
N SER A 137 1.16 20.11 -1.58
CA SER A 137 1.68 18.85 -1.06
C SER A 137 0.90 18.37 0.17
N VAL A 138 0.48 19.29 1.05
CA VAL A 138 -0.41 18.99 2.19
C VAL A 138 -1.73 18.40 1.70
N ALA A 139 -2.34 19.00 0.67
CA ALA A 139 -3.60 18.51 0.10
C ALA A 139 -3.42 17.09 -0.51
N ILE A 140 -2.32 16.84 -1.23
CA ILE A 140 -2.00 15.53 -1.79
C ILE A 140 -1.83 14.49 -0.67
N CYS A 141 -1.06 14.79 0.38
CA CYS A 141 -0.87 13.88 1.51
C CYS A 141 -2.17 13.56 2.26
N ARG A 142 -3.03 14.56 2.47
CA ARG A 142 -4.35 14.35 3.09
C ARG A 142 -5.24 13.45 2.23
N GLN A 143 -5.23 13.66 0.93
CA GLN A 143 -6.01 12.83 0.01
C GLN A 143 -5.48 11.38 0.01
N ALA A 144 -4.16 11.16 0.03
CA ALA A 144 -3.58 9.84 0.15
C ALA A 144 -4.06 9.12 1.42
N GLY A 145 -4.00 9.80 2.58
CA GLY A 145 -4.50 9.24 3.84
C GLY A 145 -5.98 8.86 3.78
N ALA A 146 -6.82 9.70 3.17
CA ALA A 146 -8.25 9.43 3.01
C ALA A 146 -8.53 8.22 2.11
N GLN A 147 -7.78 8.04 1.02
CA GLN A 147 -7.90 6.87 0.13
C GLN A 147 -7.51 5.58 0.86
N LEU A 148 -6.40 5.61 1.60
CA LEU A 148 -5.95 4.47 2.39
C LEU A 148 -6.96 4.10 3.49
N ALA A 149 -7.54 5.07 4.17
CA ALA A 149 -8.60 4.86 5.16
C ALA A 149 -9.86 4.24 4.52
N CYS A 150 -10.26 4.74 3.35
CA CYS A 150 -11.39 4.21 2.60
C CYS A 150 -11.19 2.72 2.24
N SER A 151 -10.00 2.36 1.73
CA SER A 151 -9.65 0.98 1.40
C SER A 151 -9.65 0.10 2.64
N THR A 152 -9.09 0.57 3.75
CA THR A 152 -9.04 -0.14 5.04
C THR A 152 -10.43 -0.41 5.59
N ALA A 153 -11.27 0.62 5.70
CA ALA A 153 -12.65 0.50 6.20
C ALA A 153 -13.51 -0.39 5.27
N THR A 154 -13.27 -0.30 3.95
CA THR A 154 -13.96 -1.16 2.99
C THR A 154 -13.55 -2.63 3.18
N GLY A 155 -12.27 -2.89 3.46
CA GLY A 155 -11.79 -4.24 3.80
C GLY A 155 -12.54 -4.82 4.99
N LEU A 156 -12.64 -4.08 6.09
CA LEU A 156 -13.38 -4.49 7.28
C LEU A 156 -14.86 -4.78 6.97
N ARG A 157 -15.55 -3.87 6.27
CA ARG A 157 -16.97 -4.09 5.91
C ARG A 157 -17.18 -5.33 5.05
N ARG A 158 -16.29 -5.59 4.07
CA ARG A 158 -16.41 -6.74 3.16
C ARG A 158 -16.24 -8.08 3.83
N VAL A 159 -15.63 -8.12 5.00
CA VAL A 159 -15.43 -9.36 5.76
C VAL A 159 -16.31 -9.45 7.02
N GLY A 160 -17.26 -8.52 7.18
CA GLY A 160 -18.22 -8.50 8.30
C GLY A 160 -17.66 -7.96 9.61
N LEU A 161 -16.60 -7.13 9.53
CA LEU A 161 -15.93 -6.53 10.70
C LEU A 161 -16.11 -5.00 10.79
N GLY A 162 -17.02 -4.42 10.00
CA GLY A 162 -17.19 -2.95 9.92
C GLY A 162 -17.58 -2.29 11.24
N ASP A 163 -18.36 -2.98 12.07
CA ASP A 163 -18.88 -2.50 13.35
C ASP A 163 -18.25 -3.22 14.55
N GLU A 164 -17.18 -3.96 14.35
CA GLU A 164 -16.49 -4.75 15.37
C GLU A 164 -15.18 -4.11 15.81
N ASP A 165 -14.77 -4.40 17.05
CA ASP A 165 -13.44 -4.06 17.55
C ASP A 165 -12.36 -4.85 16.80
N SER A 166 -11.89 -4.29 15.68
CA SER A 166 -11.03 -5.01 14.76
C SER A 166 -9.63 -4.39 14.68
N PRO A 167 -8.56 -5.20 14.76
CA PRO A 167 -7.20 -4.72 14.59
C PRO A 167 -6.94 -4.31 13.13
N VAL A 168 -6.23 -3.20 12.98
CA VAL A 168 -5.77 -2.62 11.72
C VAL A 168 -4.26 -2.49 11.80
N ALA A 169 -3.52 -3.21 10.97
CA ALA A 169 -2.09 -3.03 10.84
C ALA A 169 -1.76 -2.24 9.56
N LEU A 170 -0.86 -1.27 9.69
CA LEU A 170 -0.43 -0.39 8.62
C LEU A 170 1.04 -0.66 8.31
N LEU A 171 1.32 -1.05 7.06
CA LEU A 171 2.66 -1.41 6.59
C LEU A 171 3.14 -0.49 5.47
N GLY A 172 4.45 -0.46 5.29
CA GLY A 172 5.11 0.16 4.14
C GLY A 172 5.59 1.59 4.36
N GLY A 173 6.41 2.06 3.43
CA GLY A 173 7.15 3.31 3.56
C GLY A 173 6.27 4.57 3.57
N VAL A 174 5.11 4.53 2.95
CA VAL A 174 4.15 5.66 2.93
C VAL A 174 3.66 6.00 4.35
N MET A 175 3.54 4.99 5.22
CA MET A 175 3.09 5.17 6.60
C MET A 175 4.09 5.90 7.50
N ARG A 176 5.32 6.16 7.02
CA ARG A 176 6.33 6.96 7.72
C ARG A 176 6.02 8.45 7.67
N SER A 177 5.22 8.91 6.69
CA SER A 177 4.75 10.30 6.64
C SER A 177 3.71 10.52 7.73
N THR A 178 4.06 11.35 8.72
CA THR A 178 3.18 11.69 9.85
C THR A 178 1.88 12.33 9.40
N LEU A 179 1.92 13.15 8.34
CA LEU A 179 0.75 13.83 7.80
C LEU A 179 -0.21 12.82 7.13
N ILE A 180 0.31 11.89 6.33
CA ILE A 180 -0.52 10.86 5.67
C ILE A 180 -1.13 9.94 6.72
N ARG A 181 -0.31 9.47 7.68
CA ARG A 181 -0.78 8.61 8.77
C ARG A 181 -1.88 9.28 9.59
N LYS A 182 -1.68 10.53 9.99
CA LYS A 182 -2.68 11.30 10.73
C LYS A 182 -3.98 11.50 9.93
N ALA A 183 -3.88 11.79 8.64
CA ALA A 183 -5.04 11.93 7.77
C ALA A 183 -5.80 10.60 7.63
N LEU A 184 -5.08 9.48 7.52
CA LEU A 184 -5.67 8.14 7.53
C LEU A 184 -6.38 7.86 8.86
N GLU A 185 -5.76 8.14 10.00
CA GLU A 185 -6.31 7.90 11.33
C GLU A 185 -7.63 8.65 11.53
N ILE A 186 -7.65 9.95 11.21
CA ILE A 186 -8.85 10.80 11.31
C ILE A 186 -9.99 10.25 10.44
N GLU A 187 -9.68 9.89 9.20
CA GLU A 187 -10.70 9.41 8.28
C GLU A 187 -11.16 7.99 8.60
N LEU A 188 -10.26 7.14 9.10
CA LEU A 188 -10.60 5.79 9.54
C LEU A 188 -11.52 5.81 10.76
N GLU A 189 -11.27 6.70 11.72
CA GLU A 189 -12.15 6.90 12.88
C GLU A 189 -13.57 7.27 12.45
N ARG A 190 -13.72 8.06 11.40
CA ARG A 190 -15.03 8.43 10.83
C ARG A 190 -15.69 7.25 10.09
N LEU A 191 -14.91 6.43 9.35
CA LEU A 191 -15.43 5.36 8.48
C LEU A 191 -15.64 4.03 9.19
N ALA A 192 -14.85 3.75 10.22
CA ALA A 192 -14.83 2.52 11.01
C ALA A 192 -14.44 2.85 12.46
N PRO A 193 -15.33 3.46 13.25
CA PRO A 193 -15.01 4.03 14.58
C PRO A 193 -14.58 2.98 15.62
N ARG A 194 -14.81 1.71 15.36
CA ARG A 194 -14.39 0.60 16.22
C ARG A 194 -13.09 -0.08 15.77
N ALA A 195 -12.53 0.35 14.62
CA ALA A 195 -11.25 -0.13 14.16
C ALA A 195 -10.11 0.39 15.06
N ARG A 196 -9.18 -0.49 15.44
CA ARG A 196 -8.05 -0.14 16.28
C ARG A 196 -6.74 -0.34 15.54
N ILE A 197 -6.01 0.75 15.30
CA ILE A 197 -4.67 0.65 14.73
C ILE A 197 -3.76 0.00 15.76
N VAL A 198 -3.07 -1.05 15.35
CA VAL A 198 -2.12 -1.82 16.15
C VAL A 198 -0.74 -1.82 15.50
N GLU A 199 0.30 -1.95 16.31
CA GLU A 199 1.65 -2.15 15.78
C GLU A 199 1.76 -3.55 15.15
N PRO A 200 2.33 -3.68 13.95
CA PRO A 200 2.57 -4.97 13.34
C PRO A 200 3.47 -5.85 14.20
N ILE A 201 3.16 -7.14 14.30
CA ILE A 201 3.99 -8.12 15.02
C ILE A 201 5.32 -8.35 14.28
N GLY A 202 5.27 -8.35 12.95
CA GLY A 202 6.41 -8.54 12.05
C GLY A 202 6.02 -8.18 10.62
N GLU A 203 6.86 -8.58 9.66
CA GLU A 203 6.72 -8.27 8.25
C GLU A 203 6.40 -9.53 7.41
N GLY A 204 6.44 -9.41 6.09
CA GLY A 204 6.08 -10.48 5.17
C GLY A 204 6.97 -11.73 5.26
N LEU A 205 8.23 -11.60 5.70
CA LEU A 205 9.14 -12.74 5.87
C LEU A 205 8.70 -13.61 7.06
N GLU A 206 8.39 -13.01 8.20
CA GLU A 206 7.84 -13.71 9.37
C GLU A 206 6.51 -14.37 9.03
N GLY A 207 5.66 -13.68 8.25
CA GLY A 207 4.42 -14.25 7.75
C GLY A 207 4.63 -15.43 6.79
N ALA A 208 5.66 -15.40 5.94
CA ALA A 208 6.02 -16.54 5.10
C ALA A 208 6.47 -17.74 5.96
N ALA A 209 7.25 -17.50 7.01
CA ALA A 209 7.66 -18.53 7.97
C ALA A 209 6.47 -19.11 8.76
N ALA A 210 5.41 -18.35 8.96
CA ALA A 210 4.19 -18.78 9.65
C ALA A 210 3.24 -19.63 8.79
N LEU A 211 3.37 -19.65 7.45
CA LEU A 211 2.47 -20.39 6.55
C LEU A 211 2.28 -21.87 6.91
N PRO A 212 3.30 -22.62 7.37
CA PRO A 212 3.13 -24.03 7.74
C PRO A 212 2.16 -24.26 8.90
N ALA A 213 2.01 -23.28 9.81
CA ALA A 213 1.18 -23.36 10.99
C ALA A 213 -0.28 -22.98 10.73
N VAL A 214 -0.59 -22.36 9.57
CA VAL A 214 -1.96 -21.94 9.24
C VAL A 214 -2.86 -23.14 8.98
N ASP A 215 -4.00 -23.23 9.70
CA ASP A 215 -5.00 -24.30 9.47
C ASP A 215 -5.48 -24.25 8.00
N PRO A 216 -5.29 -25.32 7.23
CA PRO A 216 -5.74 -25.38 5.84
C PRO A 216 -7.24 -25.13 5.65
N ARG A 217 -8.06 -25.34 6.67
CA ARG A 217 -9.51 -25.16 6.64
C ARG A 217 -9.94 -23.74 6.99
N SER A 218 -9.07 -22.95 7.59
CA SER A 218 -9.33 -21.54 7.92
C SER A 218 -9.57 -20.71 6.66
N VAL A 219 -10.16 -19.53 6.82
CA VAL A 219 -10.37 -18.56 5.72
C VAL A 219 -9.08 -18.23 5.02
N LEU A 220 -8.01 -18.03 5.79
CA LEU A 220 -6.68 -17.70 5.29
C LEU A 220 -6.01 -18.93 4.67
N GLY A 221 -6.10 -20.09 5.33
CA GLY A 221 -5.46 -21.33 4.89
C GLY A 221 -5.96 -21.87 3.56
N ARG A 222 -7.23 -21.61 3.21
CA ARG A 222 -7.79 -21.95 1.89
C ARG A 222 -7.19 -21.12 0.74
N ARG A 223 -6.45 -20.06 1.04
CA ARG A 223 -5.76 -19.20 0.06
C ARG A 223 -4.28 -19.54 -0.09
N VAL A 224 -3.80 -20.53 0.64
CA VAL A 224 -2.43 -21.04 0.55
C VAL A 224 -2.44 -22.33 -0.27
N SER A 225 -1.77 -22.31 -1.41
CA SER A 225 -1.55 -23.53 -2.22
C SER A 225 -0.48 -24.38 -1.56
N ARG A 226 -0.70 -25.69 -1.53
CA ARG A 226 0.20 -26.67 -0.93
C ARG A 226 0.53 -27.76 -1.94
N ALA A 227 1.79 -28.09 -2.09
CA ALA A 227 2.27 -29.17 -2.94
C ALA A 227 3.34 -29.98 -2.21
N ASP A 228 3.16 -31.30 -2.14
CA ASP A 228 4.19 -32.22 -1.69
C ASP A 228 5.15 -32.49 -2.86
N VAL A 229 6.44 -32.55 -2.57
CA VAL A 229 7.50 -32.80 -3.54
C VAL A 229 7.87 -34.25 -3.42
N SER A 230 7.41 -35.06 -4.37
CA SER A 230 7.75 -36.48 -4.51
C SER A 230 9.09 -36.69 -5.23
#